data_7d2e981b2fc487fe5c7905d6ebcd2b4c
#
_entry.id   7d2e981b2fc487fe5c7905d6ebcd2b4c
#
_cell.length_a   1.000
_cell.length_b   1.000
_cell.length_c   1.000
_cell.angle_alpha   90.00
_cell.angle_beta   90.00
_cell.angle_gamma   90.00
#
_symmetry.space_group_name_H-M   'P 1'
#
loop_
_entity.id
_entity.type
_entity.pdbx_description
1 polymer ?
#
loop_
_entity_poly.entity_id
_entity_poly.type
_entity_poly.pdbx_seq_one_letter_code
_entity_poly.pdbx_strand_id
1 'polypeptide(L)'
;MERKISGETPIIALIGMPNVGKSVLFHRLSGVYSTVSNFPGTTIEFNSAEIQLGKQIYHLVDMPGIFSLFGSGDLEKNIRKFLQENPVETVILVTDAKNFDRSLFLLAALAHLGIR
;
A
#
# COMPACT_ATOMS: atom_id res chain seq x y z
N MET A 1 14.68 -16.96 -4.58
CA MET A 1 14.85 -16.41 -4.73
C MET A 1 14.67 -15.60 -4.41
N GLU A 2 14.80 -15.31 -4.22
CA GLU A 2 14.60 -14.55 -3.87
C GLU A 2 14.49 -13.58 -4.46
N ARG A 3 13.91 -13.32 -4.76
CA ARG A 3 13.79 -12.38 -5.36
C ARG A 3 14.00 -11.43 -4.71
N LYS A 4 14.31 -10.91 -4.68
CA LYS A 4 14.52 -10.09 -4.12
C LYS A 4 13.81 -9.16 -4.31
N ILE A 5 13.42 -8.75 -3.56
CA ILE A 5 12.72 -7.70 -3.64
C ILE A 5 13.54 -6.65 -4.07
N SER A 6 14.40 -6.82 -4.74
CA SER A 6 15.19 -5.80 -5.30
C SER A 6 14.32 -4.87 -6.05
N GLY A 7 14.82 -3.86 -6.57
CA GLY A 7 14.06 -2.92 -7.32
C GLY A 7 13.38 -3.45 -8.54
N GLU A 8 13.63 -4.72 -8.89
CA GLU A 8 13.04 -5.24 -10.11
C GLU A 8 11.61 -5.67 -9.98
N THR A 9 11.16 -6.06 -8.79
CA THR A 9 9.78 -6.50 -8.67
C THR A 9 8.88 -5.32 -8.34
N PRO A 10 7.96 -4.98 -9.24
CA PRO A 10 7.12 -3.83 -8.99
C PRO A 10 6.12 -4.09 -7.89
N ILE A 11 5.76 -3.03 -7.20
CA ILE A 11 4.85 -3.08 -6.07
C ILE A 11 3.55 -2.42 -6.43
N ILE A 12 2.46 -3.05 -6.03
CA ILE A 12 1.13 -2.45 -6.06
C ILE A 12 0.74 -2.22 -4.60
N ALA A 13 0.53 -0.98 -4.23
CA ALA A 13 0.20 -0.64 -2.85
C ALA A 13 -1.28 -0.31 -2.71
N LEU A 14 -1.92 -0.94 -1.75
CA LEU A 14 -3.31 -0.63 -1.42
C LEU A 14 -3.30 0.40 -0.30
N ILE A 15 -3.93 1.52 -0.53
CA ILE A 15 -3.99 2.62 0.43
C ILE A 15 -5.44 3.01 0.64
N GLY A 16 -5.78 3.34 1.85
CA GLY A 16 -7.14 3.79 2.15
C GLY A 16 -7.29 4.11 3.62
N MET A 17 -8.44 4.68 3.94
CA MET A 17 -8.79 4.95 5.32
C MET A 17 -9.09 3.64 6.02
N PRO A 18 -9.03 3.63 7.36
CA PRO A 18 -9.44 2.43 8.09
C PRO A 18 -10.88 2.05 7.78
N ASN A 19 -11.13 0.76 7.71
CA ASN A 19 -12.48 0.21 7.59
C ASN A 19 -13.23 0.55 6.30
N VAL A 20 -12.52 0.69 5.18
CA VAL A 20 -13.17 0.92 3.89
C VAL A 20 -13.21 -0.33 2.99
N GLY A 21 -12.83 -1.48 3.55
CA GLY A 21 -12.84 -2.71 2.77
C GLY A 21 -11.51 -3.06 2.12
N LYS A 22 -10.46 -2.36 2.50
CA LYS A 22 -9.14 -2.56 1.91
C LYS A 22 -8.61 -3.98 2.17
N SER A 23 -8.80 -4.49 3.39
CA SER A 23 -8.34 -5.83 3.72
C SER A 23 -9.10 -6.90 2.97
N VAL A 24 -10.39 -6.69 2.72
CA VAL A 24 -11.18 -7.63 1.93
C VAL A 24 -10.62 -7.68 0.52
N LEU A 25 -10.33 -6.53 -0.06
CA LEU A 25 -9.76 -6.49 -1.40
C LEU A 25 -8.40 -7.19 -1.43
N PHE A 26 -7.56 -6.92 -0.43
CA PHE A 26 -6.26 -7.56 -0.36
C PHE A 26 -6.39 -9.08 -0.34
N HIS A 27 -7.28 -9.59 0.50
CA HIS A 27 -7.44 -11.05 0.60
C HIS A 27 -7.98 -11.65 -0.69
N ARG A 28 -8.85 -10.95 -1.37
CA ARG A 28 -9.39 -11.45 -2.64
C ARG A 28 -8.32 -11.49 -3.73
N LEU A 29 -7.42 -10.53 -3.73
CA LEU A 29 -6.37 -10.48 -4.74
C LEU A 29 -5.21 -11.41 -4.42
N SER A 30 -4.89 -11.57 -3.13
CA SER A 30 -3.72 -12.35 -2.74
C SER A 30 -4.00 -13.84 -2.56
N GLY A 31 -5.25 -14.21 -2.40
CA GLY A 31 -5.60 -15.61 -2.13
C GLY A 31 -5.32 -15.96 -0.68
N VAL A 32 -4.77 -17.16 -0.49
CA VAL A 32 -4.59 -17.69 0.85
C VAL A 32 -3.28 -17.33 1.49
N TYR A 33 -2.30 -16.94 0.72
CA TYR A 33 -0.95 -16.75 1.24
C TYR A 33 -0.59 -15.28 1.32
N SER A 34 -0.16 -14.85 2.50
CA SER A 34 0.35 -13.51 2.68
C SER A 34 1.38 -13.54 3.78
N THR A 35 2.19 -12.50 3.83
CA THR A 35 3.26 -12.37 4.79
C THR A 35 3.09 -11.07 5.54
N VAL A 36 3.32 -11.11 6.86
CA VAL A 36 3.31 -9.91 7.66
C VAL A 36 4.75 -9.44 7.82
N SER A 37 4.98 -8.16 7.55
CA SER A 37 6.30 -7.57 7.68
C SER A 37 6.17 -6.26 8.45
N ASN A 38 7.31 -5.78 8.97
CA ASN A 38 7.33 -4.49 9.63
C ASN A 38 8.03 -3.49 8.75
N PHE A 39 7.64 -2.21 8.84
CA PHE A 39 8.46 -1.16 8.25
C PHE A 39 9.80 -1.15 8.96
N PRO A 40 10.89 -0.89 8.24
CA PRO A 40 12.24 -0.99 8.83
C PRO A 40 12.37 -0.16 10.11
N GLY A 41 12.88 -0.80 11.15
CA GLY A 41 13.12 -0.12 12.42
C GLY A 41 11.89 0.16 13.25
N THR A 42 10.74 -0.42 12.91
CA THR A 42 9.49 -0.13 13.63
C THR A 42 8.76 -1.41 13.98
N THR A 43 7.69 -1.27 14.78
CA THR A 43 6.76 -2.36 15.02
C THR A 43 5.50 -2.21 14.16
N ILE A 44 5.46 -1.26 13.26
CA ILE A 44 4.29 -1.05 12.41
C ILE A 44 4.28 -2.13 11.33
N GLU A 45 3.18 -2.86 11.23
CA GLU A 45 3.06 -4.01 10.35
C GLU A 45 2.30 -3.68 9.08
N PHE A 46 2.63 -4.38 8.01
CA PHE A 46 1.81 -4.40 6.81
C PHE A 46 1.82 -5.82 6.25
N ASN A 47 0.80 -6.13 5.47
CA ASN A 47 0.70 -7.44 4.83
C ASN A 47 1.15 -7.33 3.38
N SER A 48 1.74 -8.40 2.87
CA SER A 48 2.15 -8.42 1.48
C SER A 48 1.97 -9.82 0.92
N ALA A 49 1.88 -9.90 -0.40
CA ALA A 49 1.75 -11.17 -1.09
C ALA A 49 2.25 -10.99 -2.51
N GLU A 50 2.75 -12.07 -3.10
CA GLU A 50 3.06 -12.03 -4.52
C GLU A 50 1.81 -12.38 -5.30
N ILE A 51 1.51 -11.60 -6.32
CA ILE A 51 0.40 -11.91 -7.22
C ILE A 51 0.91 -11.89 -8.65
N GLN A 52 0.23 -12.60 -9.50
CA GLN A 52 0.60 -12.65 -10.90
C GLN A 52 -0.54 -12.08 -11.73
N LEU A 53 -0.23 -11.06 -12.52
CA LEU A 53 -1.19 -10.47 -13.43
C LEU A 53 -0.63 -10.61 -14.83
N GLY A 54 -1.26 -11.46 -15.62
CA GLY A 54 -0.72 -11.79 -16.93
C GLY A 54 0.61 -12.51 -16.77
N LYS A 55 1.65 -11.96 -17.33
CA LYS A 55 2.99 -12.55 -17.24
C LYS A 55 3.86 -11.86 -16.21
N GLN A 56 3.33 -10.86 -15.53
CA GLN A 56 4.12 -10.06 -14.59
C GLN A 56 3.78 -10.43 -13.16
N ILE A 57 4.80 -10.55 -12.33
CA ILE A 57 4.64 -10.77 -10.91
C ILE A 57 4.79 -9.45 -10.18
N TYR A 58 3.89 -9.20 -9.25
CA TYR A 58 3.89 -7.99 -8.44
C TYR A 58 3.88 -8.35 -6.97
N HIS A 59 4.43 -7.46 -6.16
CA HIS A 59 4.22 -7.51 -4.72
C HIS A 59 3.01 -6.65 -4.41
N LEU A 60 1.95 -7.28 -3.91
CA LEU A 60 0.78 -6.55 -3.46
C LEU A 60 0.96 -6.24 -2.00
N VAL A 61 0.96 -4.98 -1.64
CA VAL A 61 1.19 -4.55 -0.27
C VAL A 61 -0.05 -3.86 0.28
N ASP A 62 -0.53 -4.36 1.43
CA ASP A 62 -1.68 -3.78 2.09
C ASP A 62 -1.17 -2.83 3.17
N MET A 63 -1.21 -1.54 2.88
CA MET A 63 -0.76 -0.54 3.83
C MET A 63 -1.76 -0.39 4.97
N PRO A 64 -1.31 -0.04 6.17
CA PRO A 64 -2.24 0.26 7.26
C PRO A 64 -3.17 1.40 6.88
N GLY A 65 -4.39 1.38 7.43
CA GLY A 65 -5.36 2.43 7.14
C GLY A 65 -4.90 3.78 7.65
N ILE A 66 -5.06 4.82 6.85
CA ILE A 66 -4.66 6.17 7.21
C ILE A 66 -5.71 7.16 6.76
N PHE A 67 -5.77 8.29 7.43
CA PHE A 67 -6.67 9.38 7.07
C PHE A 67 -5.96 10.45 6.24
N SER A 68 -4.65 10.53 6.36
CA SER A 68 -3.87 11.57 5.68
C SER A 68 -2.44 11.06 5.50
N LEU A 69 -1.79 11.48 4.43
CA LEU A 69 -0.39 11.15 4.20
C LEU A 69 0.56 12.18 4.78
N PHE A 70 0.06 13.36 5.16
CA PHE A 70 0.93 14.43 5.59
C PHE A 70 0.93 14.65 7.09
N GLY A 71 0.38 13.71 7.85
CA GLY A 71 0.46 13.78 9.29
C GLY A 71 1.89 13.64 9.79
N SER A 72 2.12 14.05 11.03
CA SER A 72 3.44 13.97 11.64
C SER A 72 3.65 12.68 12.41
N GLY A 73 2.66 11.80 12.42
CA GLY A 73 2.80 10.54 13.14
C GLY A 73 3.75 9.58 12.46
N ASP A 74 4.20 8.60 13.23
CA ASP A 74 5.14 7.63 12.71
C ASP A 74 4.55 6.82 11.57
N LEU A 75 3.27 6.50 11.64
CA LEU A 75 2.63 5.72 10.60
C LEU A 75 2.66 6.45 9.26
N GLU A 76 2.26 7.71 9.26
CA GLU A 76 2.24 8.48 8.03
C GLU A 76 3.64 8.67 7.46
N LYS A 77 4.61 8.91 8.33
CA LYS A 77 5.99 9.06 7.89
C LYS A 77 6.50 7.79 7.23
N ASN A 78 6.20 6.65 7.84
CA ASN A 78 6.70 5.39 7.31
C ASN A 78 6.03 5.04 5.98
N ILE A 79 4.77 5.36 5.82
CA ILE A 79 4.10 5.10 4.56
C ILE A 79 4.66 5.99 3.46
N ARG A 80 4.87 7.29 3.75
CA ARG A 80 5.48 8.18 2.75
C ARG A 80 6.86 7.67 2.33
N LYS A 81 7.66 7.26 3.30
CA LYS A 81 9.00 6.78 3.01
C LYS A 81 8.94 5.52 2.15
N PHE A 82 8.05 4.60 2.49
CA PHE A 82 7.90 3.37 1.73
C PHE A 82 7.54 3.67 0.27
N LEU A 83 6.58 4.57 0.06
CA LEU A 83 6.12 4.88 -1.28
C LEU A 83 7.20 5.55 -2.12
N GLN A 84 8.09 6.28 -1.49
CA GLN A 84 9.13 7.01 -2.22
C GLN A 84 10.40 6.22 -2.42
N GLU A 85 10.69 5.26 -1.55
CA GLU A 85 11.95 4.53 -1.60
C GLU A 85 11.86 3.15 -2.22
N ASN A 86 10.67 2.71 -2.58
CA ASN A 86 10.49 1.39 -3.16
C ASN A 86 9.89 1.50 -4.54
N PRO A 87 10.00 0.43 -5.37
CA PRO A 87 9.50 0.49 -6.74
C PRO A 87 7.99 0.33 -6.81
N VAL A 88 7.26 1.29 -6.24
CA VAL A 88 5.80 1.28 -6.26
C VAL A 88 5.35 1.74 -7.62
N GLU A 89 4.84 0.82 -8.41
CA GLU A 89 4.40 1.13 -9.76
C GLU A 89 2.97 1.66 -9.79
N THR A 90 2.14 1.14 -8.89
CA THR A 90 0.73 1.49 -8.89
C THR A 90 0.25 1.60 -7.46
N VAL A 91 -0.58 2.58 -7.20
CA VAL A 91 -1.28 2.71 -5.93
C VAL A 91 -2.76 2.57 -6.22
N ILE A 92 -3.41 1.67 -5.48
CA ILE A 92 -4.85 1.52 -5.55
C ILE A 92 -5.43 2.17 -4.30
N LEU A 93 -6.18 3.24 -4.51
CA LEU A 93 -6.82 3.93 -3.40
C LEU A 93 -8.21 3.32 -3.20
N VAL A 94 -8.40 2.70 -2.04
CA VAL A 94 -9.65 2.04 -1.72
C VAL A 94 -10.50 2.97 -0.89
N THR A 95 -11.74 3.17 -1.31
CA THR A 95 -12.64 4.06 -0.60
C THR A 95 -14.04 3.45 -0.62
N ASP A 96 -14.93 3.99 0.20
CA ASP A 96 -16.34 3.64 0.15
C ASP A 96 -17.14 4.94 -0.02
N ALA A 97 -18.43 4.79 -0.29
CA ALA A 97 -19.26 5.98 -0.56
C ALA A 97 -19.30 6.95 0.61
N LYS A 98 -19.25 6.40 1.82
CA LYS A 98 -19.33 7.22 3.01
C LYS A 98 -18.09 8.09 3.21
N ASN A 99 -16.94 7.63 2.75
CA ASN A 99 -15.68 8.29 2.98
C ASN A 99 -15.07 8.88 1.71
N PHE A 100 -15.87 9.02 0.67
CA PHE A 100 -15.34 9.43 -0.62
C PHE A 100 -14.65 10.80 -0.55
N ASP A 101 -15.28 11.76 0.11
CA ASP A 101 -14.71 13.11 0.20
C ASP A 101 -13.36 13.11 0.90
N ARG A 102 -13.23 12.34 1.97
CA ARG A 102 -11.96 12.26 2.68
C ARG A 102 -10.90 11.56 1.85
N SER A 103 -11.31 10.57 1.07
CA SER A 103 -10.38 9.85 0.22
C SER A 103 -9.80 10.73 -0.87
N LEU A 104 -10.52 11.76 -1.28
CA LEU A 104 -9.98 12.71 -2.25
C LEU A 104 -8.75 13.43 -1.72
N PHE A 105 -8.69 13.67 -0.41
CA PHE A 105 -7.48 14.27 0.17
C PHE A 105 -6.30 13.32 0.07
N LEU A 106 -6.53 12.03 0.27
CA LEU A 106 -5.45 11.06 0.10
C LEU A 106 -4.99 11.01 -1.35
N LEU A 107 -5.93 11.08 -2.28
CA LEU A 107 -5.58 11.07 -3.69
C LEU A 107 -4.73 12.28 -4.05
N ALA A 108 -5.11 13.45 -3.55
CA ALA A 108 -4.35 14.66 -3.80
C ALA A 108 -2.94 14.57 -3.21
N ALA A 109 -2.82 13.98 -2.02
CA ALA A 109 -1.52 13.82 -1.39
C ALA A 109 -0.65 12.86 -2.19
N LEU A 110 -1.22 11.77 -2.69
CA LEU A 110 -0.47 10.84 -3.51
C LEU A 110 0.02 11.50 -4.79
N ALA A 111 -0.82 12.31 -5.41
CA ALA A 111 -0.42 13.04 -6.61
C ALA A 111 0.70 14.02 -6.30
N HIS A 112 0.63 14.68 -5.15
CA HIS A 112 1.66 15.63 -4.74
C HIS A 112 3.01 14.94 -4.55
N LEU A 113 2.99 13.71 -4.06
CA LEU A 113 4.22 12.94 -3.89
C LEU A 113 4.76 12.39 -5.20
N GLY A 114 4.03 12.55 -6.28
CA GLY A 114 4.47 12.03 -7.58
C GLY A 114 4.12 10.57 -7.80
N ILE A 115 3.23 10.02 -7.02
CA ILE A 115 2.80 8.63 -7.16
C ILE A 115 1.67 8.55 -8.17
N ARG A 116 1.71 7.56 -9.02
CA ARG A 116 0.68 7.41 -10.04
C ARG A 116 -0.31 6.35 -9.76
#